data_b8c4d9e7e203357d446decfaabda0ddf
#
_entry.id   b8c4d9e7e203357d446decfaabda0ddf
#
_cell.length_a   1.000
_cell.length_b   1.000
_cell.length_c   1.000
_cell.angle_alpha   90.00
_cell.angle_beta   90.00
_cell.angle_gamma   90.00
#
_symmetry.space_group_name_H-M   'P 1'
#
loop_
_entity.id
_entity.type
_entity.pdbx_description
1 polymer ?
#
loop_
_entity_poly.entity_id
_entity_poly.type
_entity_poly.pdbx_seq_one_letter_code
_entity_poly.pdbx_strand_id
1 'polypeptide(L)'
;MSPVLLIMVFGLVALWFGWRWALKKCEAANVADWGNRWINRLDGLNRLFCRHFHRLDRQGIPLPARGGALVVSNHVSGLDPLLLIAASPRPLRFLIAREEYERWWLTWLFRASGCIPVERSRNP
;
A
#
# COMPACT_ATOMS: atom_id res chain seq x y z
N MET A 1 -34.83 28.03 0.94
CA MET A 1 -33.96 26.85 1.22
C MET A 1 -33.75 26.83 2.73
N SER A 2 -34.01 25.72 3.41
CA SER A 2 -33.84 25.66 4.87
C SER A 2 -32.34 25.78 5.24
N PRO A 3 -32.01 26.47 6.35
CA PRO A 3 -30.60 26.61 6.77
C PRO A 3 -29.92 25.23 6.99
N VAL A 4 -30.68 24.23 7.38
CA VAL A 4 -30.20 22.85 7.52
C VAL A 4 -29.74 22.27 6.19
N LEU A 5 -30.51 22.50 5.11
CA LEU A 5 -30.14 22.02 3.77
C LEU A 5 -28.86 22.69 3.28
N LEU A 6 -28.66 23.97 3.53
CA LEU A 6 -27.42 24.68 3.20
C LEU A 6 -26.21 24.09 3.94
N ILE A 7 -26.33 23.86 5.24
CA ILE A 7 -25.25 23.27 6.05
C ILE A 7 -24.89 21.88 5.52
N MET A 8 -25.90 21.04 5.20
CA MET A 8 -25.67 19.72 4.65
C MET A 8 -24.94 19.78 3.29
N VAL A 9 -25.37 20.67 2.40
CA VAL A 9 -24.72 20.84 1.08
C VAL A 9 -23.27 21.31 1.24
N PHE A 10 -23.01 22.31 2.07
CA PHE A 10 -21.65 22.77 2.35
C PHE A 10 -20.78 21.67 2.97
N GLY A 11 -21.34 20.88 3.89
CA GLY A 11 -20.66 19.74 4.50
C GLY A 11 -20.26 18.68 3.46
N LEU A 12 -21.19 18.31 2.58
CA LEU A 12 -20.90 17.33 1.51
C LEU A 12 -19.86 17.86 0.52
N VAL A 13 -19.93 19.12 0.14
CA VAL A 13 -18.95 19.77 -0.74
C VAL A 13 -17.57 19.78 -0.09
N ALA A 14 -17.48 20.17 1.19
CA ALA A 14 -16.23 20.16 1.92
C ALA A 14 -15.62 18.74 2.04
N LEU A 15 -16.45 17.73 2.34
CA LEU A 15 -16.03 16.33 2.36
C LEU A 15 -15.54 15.86 0.99
N TRP A 16 -16.23 16.24 -0.08
CA TRP A 16 -15.80 15.89 -1.44
C TRP A 16 -14.45 16.51 -1.80
N PHE A 17 -14.24 17.80 -1.51
CA PHE A 17 -12.95 18.46 -1.74
C PHE A 17 -11.84 17.86 -0.86
N GLY A 18 -12.11 17.58 0.42
CA GLY A 18 -11.18 16.92 1.33
C GLY A 18 -10.78 15.54 0.83
N TRP A 19 -11.73 14.74 0.37
CA TRP A 19 -11.48 13.44 -0.22
C TRP A 19 -10.62 13.52 -1.48
N ARG A 20 -10.98 14.44 -2.40
CA ARG A 20 -10.19 14.68 -3.63
C ARG A 20 -8.76 15.12 -3.32
N TRP A 21 -8.59 15.98 -2.33
CA TRP A 21 -7.28 16.42 -1.86
C TRP A 21 -6.46 15.26 -1.28
N ALA A 22 -7.05 14.43 -0.42
CA ALA A 22 -6.41 13.25 0.15
C ALA A 22 -5.95 12.26 -0.94
N LEU A 23 -6.81 11.98 -1.92
CA LEU A 23 -6.45 11.12 -3.05
C LEU A 23 -5.27 11.68 -3.87
N LYS A 24 -5.24 12.98 -4.12
CA LYS A 24 -4.10 13.64 -4.80
C LYS A 24 -2.81 13.53 -3.99
N LYS A 25 -2.88 13.66 -2.66
CA LYS A 25 -1.73 13.48 -1.78
C LYS A 25 -1.18 12.05 -1.84
N CYS A 26 -2.06 11.05 -1.84
CA CYS A 26 -1.66 9.65 -2.01
C CYS A 26 -1.02 9.43 -3.39
N GLU A 27 -1.63 9.93 -4.47
CA GLU A 27 -1.06 9.83 -5.82
C GLU A 27 0.32 10.50 -5.93
N ALA A 28 0.50 11.67 -5.31
CA ALA A 28 1.79 12.37 -5.31
C ALA A 28 2.87 11.69 -4.45
N ALA A 29 2.47 10.93 -3.42
CA ALA A 29 3.39 10.18 -2.57
C ALA A 29 3.77 8.81 -3.15
N ASN A 30 3.02 8.30 -4.12
CA ASN A 30 3.31 7.05 -4.80
C ASN A 30 4.61 7.15 -5.61
N VAL A 31 5.42 6.09 -5.58
CA VAL A 31 6.69 6.01 -6.32
C VAL A 31 6.68 4.81 -7.27
N ALA A 32 6.14 3.68 -6.80
CA ALA A 32 6.13 2.43 -7.56
C ALA A 32 4.84 2.31 -8.38
N ASP A 33 4.94 1.97 -9.66
CA ASP A 33 3.76 1.71 -10.49
C ASP A 33 3.36 0.25 -10.41
N TRP A 34 2.21 0.00 -9.77
CA TRP A 34 1.62 -1.33 -9.60
C TRP A 34 0.71 -1.75 -10.78
N GLY A 35 0.60 -0.90 -11.83
CA GLY A 35 -0.30 -1.14 -12.95
C GLY A 35 -1.80 -0.99 -12.61
N ASN A 36 -2.12 -0.57 -11.39
CA ASN A 36 -3.49 -0.35 -10.93
C ASN A 36 -3.58 0.93 -10.12
N ARG A 37 -4.45 1.84 -10.53
CA ARG A 37 -4.60 3.16 -9.91
C ARG A 37 -4.96 3.11 -8.42
N TRP A 38 -5.78 2.15 -8.00
CA TRP A 38 -6.16 2.02 -6.61
C TRP A 38 -5.01 1.49 -5.75
N ILE A 39 -4.25 0.51 -6.27
CA ILE A 39 -3.06 0.01 -5.59
C ILE A 39 -1.99 1.10 -5.51
N ASN A 40 -1.81 1.91 -6.56
CA ASN A 40 -0.92 3.06 -6.54
C ASN A 40 -1.31 4.08 -5.45
N ARG A 41 -2.61 4.32 -5.24
CA ARG A 41 -3.09 5.19 -4.15
C ARG A 41 -2.84 4.58 -2.78
N LEU A 42 -3.05 3.27 -2.64
CA LEU A 42 -2.75 2.55 -1.39
C LEU A 42 -1.24 2.55 -1.10
N ASP A 43 -0.39 2.39 -2.12
CA ASP A 43 1.06 2.55 -1.97
C ASP A 43 1.43 3.95 -1.47
N GLY A 44 0.86 4.98 -2.10
CA GLY A 44 1.07 6.36 -1.66
C GLY A 44 0.61 6.63 -0.23
N LEU A 45 -0.55 6.10 0.16
CA LEU A 45 -1.05 6.18 1.54
C LEU A 45 -0.10 5.48 2.51
N ASN A 46 0.35 4.27 2.18
CA ASN A 46 1.32 3.52 2.96
C ASN A 46 2.64 4.30 3.13
N ARG A 47 3.15 4.92 2.07
CA ARG A 47 4.35 5.76 2.13
C ARG A 47 4.18 6.97 3.04
N LEU A 48 3.04 7.63 2.97
CA LEU A 48 2.72 8.74 3.88
C LEU A 48 2.66 8.25 5.33
N PHE A 49 1.98 7.13 5.59
CA PHE A 49 1.89 6.52 6.90
C PHE A 49 3.28 6.15 7.46
N CYS A 50 4.09 5.43 6.68
CA CYS A 50 5.42 5.02 7.11
C CYS A 50 6.35 6.22 7.38
N ARG A 51 6.26 7.27 6.56
CA ARG A 51 7.09 8.48 6.74
C ARG A 51 6.67 9.31 7.95
N HIS A 52 5.38 9.54 8.13
CA HIS A 52 4.88 10.44 9.18
C HIS A 52 4.76 9.75 10.54
N PHE A 53 4.27 8.53 10.56
CA PHE A 53 4.03 7.80 11.81
C PHE A 53 5.25 7.00 12.27
N HIS A 54 5.88 6.26 11.35
CA HIS A 54 7.07 5.45 11.66
C HIS A 54 8.39 6.18 11.42
N ARG A 55 8.35 7.43 10.98
CA ARG A 55 9.56 8.24 10.68
C ARG A 55 10.55 7.52 9.77
N LEU A 56 10.03 6.73 8.83
CA LEU A 56 10.85 6.02 7.86
C LEU A 56 11.70 7.02 7.09
N ASP A 57 13.02 6.84 7.13
CA ASP A 57 13.95 7.65 6.35
C ASP A 57 13.71 7.44 4.84
N ARG A 58 14.11 8.44 4.04
CA ARG A 58 13.97 8.41 2.58
C ARG A 58 14.99 7.52 1.88
N GLN A 59 15.85 6.83 2.63
CA GLN A 59 16.77 5.85 2.06
C GLN A 59 15.97 4.70 1.44
N GLY A 60 16.07 4.56 0.12
CA GLY A 60 15.42 3.47 -0.61
C GLY A 60 16.21 2.18 -0.51
N ILE A 61 15.54 1.06 -0.73
CA ILE A 61 16.19 -0.24 -0.91
C ILE A 61 17.00 -0.19 -2.22
N PRO A 62 18.28 -0.59 -2.23
CA PRO A 62 19.10 -0.60 -3.45
C PRO A 62 18.66 -1.72 -4.39
N LEU A 63 17.67 -1.45 -5.23
CA LEU A 63 17.19 -2.39 -6.25
C LEU A 63 17.69 -1.97 -7.63
N PRO A 64 18.03 -2.93 -8.52
CA PRO A 64 18.36 -2.63 -9.90
C PRO A 64 17.16 -1.98 -10.60
N ALA A 65 17.41 -1.00 -11.47
CA ALA A 65 16.35 -0.29 -12.19
C ALA A 65 15.55 -1.22 -13.12
N ARG A 66 16.17 -2.27 -13.65
CA ARG A 66 15.57 -3.26 -14.55
C ARG A 66 16.00 -4.67 -14.17
N GLY A 67 15.25 -5.66 -14.66
CA GLY A 67 15.53 -7.08 -14.41
C GLY A 67 14.93 -7.59 -13.10
N GLY A 68 15.07 -8.89 -12.87
CA GLY A 68 14.64 -9.57 -11.66
C GLY A 68 15.57 -9.27 -10.48
N ALA A 69 14.99 -9.20 -9.28
CA ALA A 69 15.74 -9.10 -8.03
C ALA A 69 15.02 -9.90 -6.93
N LEU A 70 15.77 -10.61 -6.12
CA LEU A 70 15.27 -11.27 -4.92
C LEU A 70 15.65 -10.43 -3.71
N VAL A 71 14.62 -10.01 -2.95
CA VAL A 71 14.81 -9.27 -1.70
C VAL A 71 14.58 -10.22 -0.54
N VAL A 72 15.56 -10.33 0.32
CA VAL A 72 15.50 -11.13 1.54
C VAL A 72 15.72 -10.21 2.73
N SER A 73 14.85 -10.28 3.71
CA SER A 73 14.98 -9.52 4.95
C SER A 73 14.52 -10.35 6.14
N ASN A 74 15.02 -9.99 7.33
CA ASN A 74 14.47 -10.53 8.56
C ASN A 74 13.02 -10.08 8.70
N HIS A 75 12.16 -11.00 9.12
CA HIS A 75 10.74 -10.73 9.32
C HIS A 75 10.39 -10.93 10.80
N VAL A 76 10.08 -9.83 11.47
CA VAL A 76 9.82 -9.80 12.92
C VAL A 76 8.40 -9.34 13.21
N SER A 77 7.79 -8.59 12.30
CA SER A 77 6.49 -7.94 12.51
C SER A 77 5.64 -7.91 11.23
N GLY A 78 4.33 -7.98 11.38
CA GLY A 78 3.39 -7.76 10.27
C GLY A 78 3.49 -6.37 9.61
N LEU A 79 4.24 -5.45 10.20
CA LEU A 79 4.52 -4.11 9.66
C LEU A 79 5.66 -4.12 8.62
N ASP A 80 6.57 -5.09 8.68
CA ASP A 80 7.76 -5.13 7.83
C ASP A 80 7.45 -5.05 6.33
N PRO A 81 6.43 -5.75 5.79
CA PRO A 81 6.06 -5.62 4.39
C PRO A 81 5.69 -4.18 4.01
N LEU A 82 5.00 -3.45 4.88
CA LEU A 82 4.60 -2.07 4.63
C LEU A 82 5.81 -1.13 4.57
N LEU A 83 6.78 -1.33 5.46
CA LEU A 83 8.05 -0.57 5.47
C LEU A 83 8.88 -0.88 4.23
N LEU A 84 8.98 -2.14 3.83
CA LEU A 84 9.70 -2.57 2.63
C LEU A 84 9.08 -1.97 1.36
N ILE A 85 7.76 -2.00 1.23
CA ILE A 85 7.03 -1.36 0.13
C ILE A 85 7.32 0.15 0.12
N ALA A 86 7.24 0.81 1.28
CA ALA A 86 7.46 2.24 1.38
C ALA A 86 8.91 2.67 1.05
N ALA A 87 9.89 1.80 1.28
CA ALA A 87 11.30 2.01 0.95
C ALA A 87 11.66 1.58 -0.49
N SER A 88 10.80 0.83 -1.17
CA SER A 88 11.10 0.29 -2.50
C SER A 88 10.75 1.28 -3.62
N PRO A 89 11.64 1.47 -4.62
CA PRO A 89 11.32 2.23 -5.83
C PRO A 89 10.47 1.44 -6.84
N ARG A 90 10.28 0.13 -6.63
CA ARG A 90 9.58 -0.79 -7.53
C ARG A 90 8.54 -1.60 -6.75
N PRO A 91 7.47 -2.12 -7.41
CA PRO A 91 6.54 -3.04 -6.79
C PRO A 91 7.26 -4.30 -6.26
N LEU A 92 6.98 -4.67 -5.01
CA LEU A 92 7.49 -5.89 -4.38
C LEU A 92 6.38 -6.94 -4.35
N ARG A 93 6.67 -8.14 -4.82
CA ARG A 93 5.78 -9.30 -4.73
C ARG A 93 6.24 -10.19 -3.59
N PHE A 94 5.40 -10.31 -2.57
CA PHE A 94 5.73 -11.09 -1.39
C PHE A 94 5.35 -12.56 -1.57
N LEU A 95 6.20 -13.44 -1.04
CA LEU A 95 5.83 -14.83 -0.78
C LEU A 95 5.03 -14.86 0.53
N ILE A 96 3.80 -15.33 0.47
CA ILE A 96 2.88 -15.32 1.62
C ILE A 96 2.39 -16.73 1.87
N ALA A 97 2.36 -17.15 3.14
CA ALA A 97 1.78 -18.43 3.51
C ALA A 97 0.35 -18.53 3.00
N ARG A 98 -0.03 -19.71 2.45
CA ARG A 98 -1.35 -19.92 1.84
C ARG A 98 -2.49 -19.56 2.79
N GLU A 99 -2.36 -19.91 4.06
CA GLU A 99 -3.36 -19.65 5.09
C GLU A 99 -3.61 -18.13 5.27
N GLU A 100 -2.58 -17.32 5.17
CA GLU A 100 -2.69 -15.85 5.23
C GLU A 100 -3.21 -15.28 3.90
N TYR A 101 -2.78 -15.85 2.77
CA TYR A 101 -3.19 -15.42 1.44
C TYR A 101 -4.70 -15.62 1.21
N GLU A 102 -5.27 -16.68 1.75
CA GLU A 102 -6.69 -17.05 1.60
C GLU A 102 -7.63 -16.34 2.57
N ARG A 103 -7.11 -15.44 3.44
CA ARG A 103 -7.97 -14.61 4.29
C ARG A 103 -8.89 -13.75 3.45
N TRP A 104 -10.20 -13.99 3.53
CA TRP A 104 -11.24 -13.41 2.67
C TRP A 104 -11.16 -11.88 2.51
N TRP A 105 -10.76 -11.16 3.57
CA TRP A 105 -10.66 -9.69 3.59
C TRP A 105 -9.34 -9.15 3.01
N LEU A 106 -8.29 -9.99 2.86
CA LEU A 106 -6.98 -9.61 2.29
C LEU A 106 -6.72 -10.21 0.90
N THR A 107 -7.41 -11.28 0.54
CA THR A 107 -7.19 -12.00 -0.73
C THR A 107 -7.21 -11.08 -1.94
N TRP A 108 -8.14 -10.14 -1.99
CA TRP A 108 -8.23 -9.19 -3.10
C TRP A 108 -6.99 -8.30 -3.21
N LEU A 109 -6.43 -7.85 -2.07
CA LEU A 109 -5.23 -7.02 -2.03
C LEU A 109 -4.00 -7.81 -2.45
N PHE A 110 -3.83 -9.02 -1.95
CA PHE A 110 -2.72 -9.88 -2.31
C PHE A 110 -2.73 -10.26 -3.80
N ARG A 111 -3.90 -10.52 -4.37
CA ARG A 111 -4.05 -10.74 -5.82
C ARG A 111 -3.70 -9.50 -6.63
N ALA A 112 -4.22 -8.36 -6.24
CA ALA A 112 -3.99 -7.08 -6.95
C ALA A 112 -2.52 -6.62 -6.87
N SER A 113 -1.81 -6.93 -5.77
CA SER A 113 -0.37 -6.64 -5.61
C SER A 113 0.54 -7.73 -6.17
N GLY A 114 -0.01 -8.83 -6.70
CA GLY A 114 0.76 -9.92 -7.30
C GLY A 114 1.57 -10.74 -6.30
N CYS A 115 1.11 -10.85 -5.04
CA CYS A 115 1.68 -11.73 -4.04
C CYS A 115 1.55 -13.20 -4.45
N ILE A 116 2.46 -14.04 -4.02
CA ILE A 116 2.56 -15.45 -4.38
C ILE A 116 2.29 -16.31 -3.15
N PRO A 117 1.22 -17.12 -3.14
CA PRO A 117 0.95 -18.05 -2.05
C PRO A 117 1.96 -19.20 -2.05
N VAL A 118 2.50 -19.52 -0.89
CA VAL A 118 3.40 -20.66 -0.69
C VAL A 118 2.89 -21.59 0.38
N GLU A 119 3.02 -22.88 0.18
CA GLU A 119 2.67 -23.88 1.17
C GLU A 119 3.81 -24.05 2.17
N ARG A 120 3.46 -24.07 3.45
CA ARG A 120 4.40 -24.33 4.54
C ARG A 120 4.36 -25.79 4.99
N SER A 121 3.58 -26.65 4.33
CA SER A 121 3.49 -28.04 4.71
C SER A 121 4.89 -28.68 4.59
N ARG A 122 5.48 -28.99 5.73
CA ARG A 122 6.54 -29.98 5.81
C ARG A 122 5.88 -31.33 5.50
N ASN A 123 5.96 -31.76 4.27
CA ASN A 123 5.93 -33.19 4.05
C ASN A 123 7.33 -33.71 4.39
N PRO A 124 7.48 -34.60 5.38
CA PRO A 124 8.71 -35.29 5.66
C PRO A 124 9.05 -36.22 4.48
#